data_8a6315ed5440f476924394d3aae8ad4c
#
_entry.id   8a6315ed5440f476924394d3aae8ad4c
#
_cell.length_a   1.000
_cell.length_b   1.000
_cell.length_c   1.000
_cell.angle_alpha   90.00
_cell.angle_beta   90.00
_cell.angle_gamma   90.00
#
_symmetry.space_group_name_H-M   'P 1'
#
loop_
_entity.id
_entity.type
_entity.pdbx_description
1 polymer ?
#
loop_
_entity_poly.entity_id
_entity_poly.type
_entity_poly.pdbx_seq_one_letter_code
_entity_poly.pdbx_strand_id
1 'polypeptide(L)'
;LFGTLDEHNRFAGPETMAPPWNAPAEGATPTMDGFVADYISFFTWEKGRQPTYDEYAQIMQCYTPEQVPVLNGLAREFGVFDHWFCEVPSQTFMNRSFWTAATCTPLPTGGTANSPVSHWIKDNTAETLFNRLESLGKTWKVYVKDGQIPLTGVIHWPRLRDRFATHFVPFEEFEDDAAAGTLPDFSLIEPNLLLGHGDYHPAAGAALAPGVDLQVDPPSSILSGEMFLERLFTAYRNMRSPEGANVWNTTLFIGWDEPGGTYDHVPPGPVPAPDAAAPAGQFDFRFDRSGYRVPAIVVSPWVEPGSVYNQEHRHTSMLATLRDKWGLGEPFTQRDAAAKPFDYVFSRQTPTDPDAWDVPAALPAPPYHVEWESSDKSLSTLGKAALPGVIAAAKAKGLPLPPEVEDPNFHLTTELFYDIQVLVGAHFWPKMGPQGADMVARLEDLKKALHDATKPEA
;
A
#
# COMPACT_ATOMS: atom_id res chain seq x y z
N LEU A 1 19.45 -3.15 6.91
CA LEU A 1 18.25 -2.66 6.30
C LEU A 1 17.05 -3.42 6.75
N PHE A 2 16.20 -2.71 7.43
CA PHE A 2 15.01 -3.33 7.95
C PHE A 2 14.01 -3.70 6.86
N GLY A 3 14.04 -3.03 5.71
CA GLY A 3 13.10 -3.29 4.61
C GLY A 3 13.10 -4.72 4.10
N THR A 4 14.18 -5.41 4.32
CA THR A 4 14.26 -6.80 3.91
C THR A 4 13.95 -7.79 5.01
N LEU A 5 13.65 -7.28 6.21
CA LEU A 5 13.35 -8.13 7.32
C LEU A 5 12.19 -9.01 7.12
N ASP A 6 11.47 -8.92 5.97
CA ASP A 6 10.49 -9.61 6.04
C ASP A 6 9.64 -9.98 5.05
N GLU A 7 9.86 -9.46 3.90
CA GLU A 7 8.98 -9.75 2.84
C GLU A 7 8.77 -11.21 2.63
N HIS A 8 9.77 -11.97 2.97
CA HIS A 8 9.69 -13.37 2.75
C HIS A 8 9.93 -14.22 3.99
N ASN A 9 10.07 -13.61 5.16
CA ASN A 9 10.57 -14.29 6.37
C ASN A 9 11.89 -15.06 6.13
N ARG A 10 12.67 -14.63 5.15
CA ARG A 10 13.72 -15.47 4.60
C ARG A 10 15.03 -15.23 5.28
N PHE A 11 15.14 -14.09 5.95
CA PHE A 11 16.25 -13.85 6.86
C PHE A 11 16.22 -14.73 8.10
N ALA A 12 15.06 -15.28 8.42
CA ALA A 12 14.93 -16.23 9.52
C ALA A 12 15.39 -17.65 9.16
N GLY A 13 15.67 -17.91 7.88
CA GLY A 13 15.88 -19.26 7.44
C GLY A 13 17.28 -19.63 7.04
N PRO A 14 17.90 -18.94 6.12
CA PRO A 14 19.19 -19.38 5.63
C PRO A 14 20.29 -19.06 6.65
N GLU A 15 20.92 -20.09 7.12
CA GLU A 15 22.15 -20.04 7.92
C GLU A 15 23.28 -19.21 7.27
N THR A 16 23.11 -18.89 5.99
CA THR A 16 24.07 -18.14 5.18
C THR A 16 23.87 -16.63 5.22
N MET A 17 22.71 -16.16 5.70
CA MET A 17 22.48 -14.74 5.90
C MET A 17 22.82 -14.38 7.33
N ALA A 18 23.78 -13.52 7.50
CA ALA A 18 24.12 -13.03 8.83
C ALA A 18 22.87 -12.46 9.50
N PRO A 19 22.55 -12.89 10.72
CA PRO A 19 21.36 -12.40 11.41
C PRO A 19 21.49 -10.89 11.62
N PRO A 20 20.38 -10.25 11.82
CA PRO A 20 19.96 -8.92 11.41
C PRO A 20 21.13 -7.98 11.35
N TRP A 21 21.97 -8.26 10.40
CA TRP A 21 23.28 -7.67 10.23
C TRP A 21 23.22 -6.15 10.11
N ASN A 22 22.05 -5.59 10.01
CA ASN A 22 21.85 -4.16 10.01
C ASN A 22 20.96 -3.68 11.16
N ALA A 23 20.57 -4.54 12.09
CA ALA A 23 19.89 -4.08 13.27
C ALA A 23 20.89 -3.27 14.13
N PRO A 24 20.69 -1.97 14.31
CA PRO A 24 21.55 -1.22 15.19
C PRO A 24 21.37 -1.71 16.62
N ALA A 25 22.40 -1.56 17.45
CA ALA A 25 22.27 -1.78 18.88
C ALA A 25 21.12 -0.91 19.43
N GLU A 26 20.51 -1.35 20.53
CA GLU A 26 19.44 -0.58 21.18
C GLU A 26 19.86 0.89 21.38
N GLY A 27 19.03 1.80 20.92
CA GLY A 27 19.29 3.24 20.98
C GLY A 27 20.33 3.78 19.99
N ALA A 28 20.98 2.94 19.20
CA ALA A 28 21.92 3.43 18.19
C ALA A 28 21.18 3.92 16.94
N THR A 29 21.73 4.96 16.30
CA THR A 29 21.25 5.44 15.01
C THR A 29 21.77 4.55 13.89
N PRO A 30 20.91 4.10 12.94
CA PRO A 30 21.35 3.36 11.77
C PRO A 30 22.34 4.16 10.94
N THR A 31 23.35 3.51 10.38
CA THR A 31 24.39 4.14 9.55
C THR A 31 23.92 4.48 8.14
N MET A 32 22.84 3.87 7.67
CA MET A 32 22.24 4.04 6.34
C MET A 32 23.16 3.67 5.17
N ASP A 33 24.14 2.84 5.40
CA ASP A 33 25.16 2.44 4.40
C ASP A 33 25.00 0.99 3.91
N GLY A 34 23.96 0.29 4.35
CA GLY A 34 23.74 -1.13 4.06
C GLY A 34 22.84 -1.44 2.85
N PHE A 35 22.15 -0.46 2.24
CA PHE A 35 21.10 -0.71 1.23
C PHE A 35 21.55 -1.58 0.05
N VAL A 36 22.68 -1.23 -0.56
CA VAL A 36 23.21 -2.00 -1.70
C VAL A 36 23.70 -3.37 -1.28
N ALA A 37 24.38 -3.46 -0.14
CA ALA A 37 24.88 -4.73 0.37
C ALA A 37 23.73 -5.70 0.70
N ASP A 38 22.66 -5.17 1.27
CA ASP A 38 21.44 -5.90 1.57
C ASP A 38 20.76 -6.42 0.31
N TYR A 39 20.58 -5.56 -0.70
CA TYR A 39 20.01 -5.96 -1.97
C TYR A 39 20.84 -7.07 -2.65
N ILE A 40 22.17 -6.92 -2.70
CA ILE A 40 23.06 -7.93 -3.28
C ILE A 40 22.91 -9.26 -2.54
N SER A 41 22.85 -9.22 -1.23
CA SER A 41 22.69 -10.41 -0.40
C SER A 41 21.37 -11.13 -0.66
N PHE A 42 20.28 -10.38 -0.62
CA PHE A 42 18.95 -10.90 -0.87
C PHE A 42 18.81 -11.46 -2.30
N PHE A 43 19.22 -10.67 -3.29
CA PHE A 43 19.18 -11.07 -4.69
C PHE A 43 19.98 -12.36 -4.93
N THR A 44 21.20 -12.43 -4.37
CA THR A 44 22.06 -13.62 -4.50
C THR A 44 21.38 -14.86 -3.93
N TRP A 45 20.76 -14.70 -2.78
CA TRP A 45 20.04 -15.81 -2.17
C TRP A 45 18.79 -16.20 -2.97
N GLU A 46 18.01 -15.26 -3.45
CA GLU A 46 16.77 -15.55 -4.16
C GLU A 46 17.01 -16.11 -5.57
N LYS A 47 17.94 -15.52 -6.30
CA LYS A 47 18.23 -15.89 -7.70
C LYS A 47 19.35 -16.92 -7.86
N GLY A 48 20.07 -17.25 -6.81
CA GLY A 48 21.21 -18.17 -6.86
C GLY A 48 22.42 -17.63 -7.64
N ARG A 49 22.46 -16.32 -7.93
CA ARG A 49 23.57 -15.65 -8.61
C ARG A 49 23.79 -14.25 -8.04
N GLN A 50 24.98 -13.70 -8.28
CA GLN A 50 25.25 -12.30 -7.97
C GLN A 50 24.48 -11.38 -8.93
N PRO A 51 23.95 -10.24 -8.46
CA PRO A 51 23.38 -9.22 -9.33
C PRO A 51 24.47 -8.54 -10.16
N THR A 52 24.10 -8.06 -11.33
CA THR A 52 24.94 -7.17 -12.14
C THR A 52 25.03 -5.77 -11.52
N TYR A 53 25.95 -4.94 -12.02
CA TYR A 53 26.04 -3.55 -11.60
C TYR A 53 24.70 -2.79 -11.78
N ASP A 54 24.08 -2.95 -12.94
CA ASP A 54 22.83 -2.25 -13.26
C ASP A 54 21.68 -2.67 -12.34
N GLU A 55 21.64 -3.97 -11.95
CA GLU A 55 20.62 -4.48 -11.03
C GLU A 55 20.76 -3.89 -9.61
N TYR A 56 21.96 -3.79 -9.06
CA TYR A 56 22.07 -3.20 -7.72
C TYR A 56 22.21 -1.68 -7.71
N ALA A 57 22.67 -1.07 -8.81
CA ALA A 57 22.79 0.39 -8.91
C ALA A 57 21.41 1.09 -8.82
N GLN A 58 20.33 0.42 -9.25
CA GLN A 58 18.97 0.98 -9.18
C GLN A 58 18.55 1.37 -7.75
N ILE A 59 19.11 0.72 -6.72
CA ILE A 59 18.82 1.04 -5.31
C ILE A 59 19.21 2.48 -4.96
N MET A 60 20.23 3.02 -5.64
CA MET A 60 20.74 4.38 -5.44
C MET A 60 20.17 5.40 -6.44
N GLN A 61 19.28 4.97 -7.32
CA GLN A 61 18.67 5.85 -8.32
C GLN A 61 17.38 6.47 -7.80
N CYS A 62 16.99 7.57 -8.42
CA CYS A 62 15.70 8.22 -8.22
C CYS A 62 15.12 8.64 -9.57
N TYR A 63 13.81 8.78 -9.61
CA TYR A 63 13.14 9.29 -10.80
C TYR A 63 13.32 10.80 -10.93
N THR A 64 13.45 11.27 -12.18
CA THR A 64 13.45 12.72 -12.45
C THR A 64 12.02 13.27 -12.48
N PRO A 65 11.84 14.59 -12.32
CA PRO A 65 10.53 15.21 -12.45
C PRO A 65 9.81 14.92 -13.76
N GLU A 66 10.56 14.74 -14.84
CA GLU A 66 10.01 14.45 -16.17
C GLU A 66 9.53 13.00 -16.30
N GLN A 67 10.08 12.10 -15.49
CA GLN A 67 9.68 10.69 -15.47
C GLN A 67 8.42 10.46 -14.63
N VAL A 68 8.19 11.29 -13.62
CA VAL A 68 7.02 11.23 -12.72
C VAL A 68 6.36 12.61 -12.61
N PRO A 69 5.82 13.13 -13.71
CA PRO A 69 5.37 14.52 -13.80
C PRO A 69 4.18 14.85 -12.90
N VAL A 70 3.26 13.92 -12.67
CA VAL A 70 2.08 14.14 -11.81
C VAL A 70 2.50 14.29 -10.36
N LEU A 71 3.27 13.34 -9.85
CA LEU A 71 3.76 13.37 -8.47
C LEU A 71 4.59 14.64 -8.20
N ASN A 72 5.49 14.99 -9.13
CA ASN A 72 6.29 16.21 -9.00
C ASN A 72 5.46 17.48 -9.15
N GLY A 73 4.46 17.50 -10.02
CA GLY A 73 3.52 18.60 -10.16
C GLY A 73 2.76 18.84 -8.86
N LEU A 74 2.22 17.79 -8.27
CA LEU A 74 1.54 17.87 -6.97
C LEU A 74 2.47 18.36 -5.85
N ALA A 75 3.72 17.88 -5.83
CA ALA A 75 4.70 18.33 -4.85
C ALA A 75 5.07 19.83 -5.00
N ARG A 76 5.01 20.38 -6.21
CA ARG A 76 5.28 21.81 -6.47
C ARG A 76 4.08 22.70 -6.17
N GLU A 77 2.87 22.21 -6.45
CA GLU A 77 1.65 22.97 -6.26
C GLU A 77 1.14 22.98 -4.81
N PHE A 78 1.51 21.97 -4.02
CA PHE A 78 0.94 21.76 -2.68
C PHE A 78 2.02 21.60 -1.61
N GLY A 79 1.63 21.05 -0.46
CA GLY A 79 2.53 20.87 0.66
C GLY A 79 3.16 19.49 0.71
N VAL A 80 4.47 19.45 0.88
CA VAL A 80 5.26 18.21 0.97
C VAL A 80 5.79 18.04 2.39
N PHE A 81 5.70 16.83 2.92
CA PHE A 81 6.39 16.46 4.15
C PHE A 81 7.70 15.76 3.79
N ASP A 82 8.83 16.34 4.11
CA ASP A 82 10.14 15.75 3.85
C ASP A 82 10.63 14.84 4.99
N HIS A 83 9.92 14.82 6.10
CA HIS A 83 10.17 13.98 7.27
C HIS A 83 8.92 13.17 7.66
N TRP A 84 8.27 12.55 6.67
CA TRP A 84 7.21 11.59 6.93
C TRP A 84 7.80 10.17 6.92
N PHE A 85 7.68 9.47 8.02
CA PHE A 85 8.23 8.13 8.20
C PHE A 85 7.12 7.08 8.18
N CYS A 86 7.38 5.91 7.58
CA CYS A 86 6.53 4.76 7.84
C CYS A 86 6.72 4.26 9.28
N GLU A 87 5.78 3.48 9.78
CA GLU A 87 5.72 3.18 11.22
C GLU A 87 6.70 2.12 11.67
N VAL A 88 7.00 1.20 10.79
CA VAL A 88 7.91 0.09 11.06
C VAL A 88 8.81 -0.14 9.86
N PRO A 89 10.05 -0.59 10.07
CA PRO A 89 10.97 -0.92 8.97
C PRO A 89 10.59 -2.26 8.32
N SER A 90 9.37 -2.38 7.85
CA SER A 90 8.78 -3.57 7.29
C SER A 90 7.81 -3.19 6.17
N GLN A 91 6.95 -4.11 5.81
CA GLN A 91 6.14 -4.12 4.59
C GLN A 91 4.75 -3.54 4.75
N THR A 92 4.03 -3.66 3.67
CA THR A 92 2.69 -3.19 3.39
C THR A 92 1.69 -3.42 4.54
N PHE A 93 1.49 -4.68 4.99
CA PHE A 93 0.40 -4.99 5.93
C PHE A 93 0.60 -4.33 7.28
N MET A 94 1.83 -4.35 7.77
CA MET A 94 2.20 -3.73 9.03
C MET A 94 1.94 -2.22 8.99
N ASN A 95 2.53 -1.55 8.04
CA ASN A 95 2.44 -0.10 7.91
C ASN A 95 1.01 0.37 7.65
N ARG A 96 0.23 -0.37 6.83
CA ARG A 96 -1.20 -0.08 6.61
C ARG A 96 -2.03 -0.29 7.87
N SER A 97 -1.70 -1.30 8.69
CA SER A 97 -2.37 -1.49 9.97
C SER A 97 -2.14 -0.30 10.91
N PHE A 98 -0.93 0.25 10.92
CA PHE A 98 -0.63 1.46 11.68
C PHE A 98 -1.39 2.70 11.19
N TRP A 99 -1.59 2.86 9.88
CA TRP A 99 -2.40 3.94 9.31
C TRP A 99 -3.80 4.02 9.89
N THR A 100 -4.38 2.89 10.24
CA THR A 100 -5.81 2.79 10.56
C THR A 100 -6.09 2.29 11.97
N ALA A 101 -5.09 1.73 12.67
CA ALA A 101 -5.25 1.20 14.03
C ALA A 101 -4.09 1.57 14.97
N ALA A 102 -3.07 2.28 14.51
CA ALA A 102 -1.86 2.64 15.26
C ALA A 102 -1.09 1.44 15.83
N THR A 103 -1.35 0.25 15.34
CA THR A 103 -0.71 -1.00 15.76
C THR A 103 -0.90 -2.09 14.72
N CYS A 104 -0.08 -3.09 14.79
CA CYS A 104 -0.25 -4.37 14.11
C CYS A 104 -0.37 -5.52 15.11
N THR A 105 -0.62 -5.22 16.39
CA THR A 105 -0.77 -6.20 17.46
C THR A 105 -2.24 -6.38 17.86
N PRO A 106 -2.63 -7.49 18.52
CA PRO A 106 -1.76 -8.55 18.98
C PRO A 106 -1.32 -9.46 17.86
N LEU A 107 -0.01 -9.51 17.63
CA LEU A 107 0.56 -10.51 16.75
C LEU A 107 1.08 -11.67 17.60
N PRO A 108 0.79 -12.93 17.30
CA PRO A 108 1.43 -14.04 17.97
C PRO A 108 2.95 -13.93 17.77
N THR A 109 3.67 -14.51 18.70
CA THR A 109 5.13 -14.53 18.68
C THR A 109 5.68 -14.84 17.28
N GLY A 110 6.37 -13.91 16.68
CA GLY A 110 7.09 -14.09 15.43
C GLY A 110 6.55 -13.36 14.20
N GLY A 111 5.45 -12.59 14.28
CA GLY A 111 4.91 -11.91 13.10
C GLY A 111 5.27 -10.43 13.03
N THR A 112 6.23 -10.07 12.18
CA THR A 112 6.49 -8.68 11.77
C THR A 112 6.36 -8.51 10.27
N ALA A 113 5.73 -9.47 9.59
CA ALA A 113 5.65 -9.55 8.15
C ALA A 113 4.21 -9.62 7.63
N ASN A 114 4.07 -9.49 6.32
CA ASN A 114 2.81 -9.74 5.64
C ASN A 114 2.31 -11.18 5.89
N SER A 115 3.20 -12.12 6.04
CA SER A 115 2.86 -13.53 6.26
C SER A 115 3.18 -14.02 7.69
N PRO A 116 2.42 -15.01 8.20
CA PRO A 116 1.30 -15.64 7.51
C PRO A 116 0.04 -14.77 7.55
N VAL A 117 -0.64 -14.66 6.43
CA VAL A 117 -1.87 -13.84 6.31
C VAL A 117 -3.00 -14.34 7.22
N SER A 118 -2.99 -15.61 7.58
CA SER A 118 -3.95 -16.16 8.58
C SER A 118 -3.97 -15.36 9.88
N HIS A 119 -2.86 -14.70 10.19
CA HIS A 119 -2.67 -13.81 11.29
C HIS A 119 -3.53 -12.56 11.20
N TRP A 120 -3.50 -11.85 10.08
CA TRP A 120 -4.29 -10.66 9.83
C TRP A 120 -5.78 -10.94 9.86
N ILE A 121 -6.17 -12.12 9.36
CA ILE A 121 -7.58 -12.52 9.28
C ILE A 121 -8.14 -12.99 10.61
N LYS A 122 -7.32 -13.53 11.50
CA LYS A 122 -7.77 -14.10 12.76
C LYS A 122 -7.43 -13.24 13.96
N ASP A 123 -6.22 -12.69 13.98
CA ASP A 123 -5.61 -12.21 15.22
C ASP A 123 -5.49 -10.69 15.27
N ASN A 124 -5.53 -9.99 14.14
CA ASN A 124 -5.52 -8.53 14.12
C ASN A 124 -6.89 -7.95 14.54
N THR A 125 -7.14 -7.99 15.84
CA THR A 125 -8.38 -7.54 16.46
C THR A 125 -8.33 -6.12 16.99
N ALA A 126 -7.29 -5.35 16.66
CA ALA A 126 -7.15 -3.97 17.09
C ALA A 126 -8.35 -3.13 16.65
N GLU A 127 -8.76 -2.19 17.49
CA GLU A 127 -9.76 -1.20 17.12
C GLU A 127 -9.22 -0.32 15.99
N THR A 128 -10.04 -0.07 14.98
CA THR A 128 -9.64 0.73 13.82
C THR A 128 -10.27 2.12 13.85
N LEU A 129 -9.68 3.04 13.08
CA LEU A 129 -10.28 4.34 12.76
C LEU A 129 -11.74 4.20 12.32
N PHE A 130 -12.03 3.23 11.46
CA PHE A 130 -13.38 3.00 10.94
C PHE A 130 -14.38 2.70 12.05
N ASN A 131 -14.00 1.89 13.04
CA ASN A 131 -14.85 1.59 14.18
C ASN A 131 -15.17 2.85 15.00
N ARG A 132 -14.18 3.73 15.21
CA ARG A 132 -14.40 4.99 15.93
C ARG A 132 -15.24 5.99 15.14
N LEU A 133 -15.02 6.08 13.83
CA LEU A 133 -15.85 6.88 12.95
C LEU A 133 -17.33 6.48 13.07
N GLU A 134 -17.63 5.19 12.96
CA GLU A 134 -19.00 4.69 13.14
C GLU A 134 -19.59 5.02 14.51
N SER A 135 -18.79 4.88 15.58
CA SER A 135 -19.25 5.20 16.94
C SER A 135 -19.67 6.67 17.12
N LEU A 136 -19.12 7.55 16.30
CA LEU A 136 -19.41 8.99 16.28
C LEU A 136 -20.43 9.39 15.21
N GLY A 137 -21.03 8.42 14.52
CA GLY A 137 -21.96 8.67 13.41
C GLY A 137 -21.30 9.28 12.18
N LYS A 138 -19.99 9.14 12.06
CA LYS A 138 -19.22 9.55 10.90
C LYS A 138 -19.28 8.47 9.82
N THR A 139 -19.33 8.93 8.58
CA THR A 139 -19.39 8.05 7.40
C THR A 139 -18.02 7.78 6.84
N TRP A 140 -17.83 6.58 6.27
CA TRP A 140 -16.57 6.22 5.60
C TRP A 140 -16.80 5.22 4.47
N LYS A 141 -15.91 5.23 3.50
CA LYS A 141 -15.80 4.23 2.44
C LYS A 141 -14.33 3.94 2.12
N VAL A 142 -14.07 2.74 1.62
CA VAL A 142 -12.82 2.35 0.97
C VAL A 142 -13.12 2.14 -0.51
N TYR A 143 -12.54 2.97 -1.36
CA TYR A 143 -12.70 2.90 -2.81
C TYR A 143 -11.56 2.11 -3.41
N VAL A 144 -11.85 1.03 -4.10
CA VAL A 144 -10.87 0.04 -4.55
C VAL A 144 -10.75 0.08 -6.07
N LYS A 145 -9.53 0.30 -6.55
CA LYS A 145 -9.26 0.34 -7.98
C LYS A 145 -9.33 -1.06 -8.61
N ASP A 146 -9.98 -1.14 -9.79
CA ASP A 146 -10.07 -2.34 -10.63
C ASP A 146 -10.55 -3.62 -9.94
N GLY A 147 -11.39 -3.51 -8.90
CA GLY A 147 -12.08 -4.65 -8.31
C GLY A 147 -11.21 -5.66 -7.58
N GLN A 148 -10.05 -5.27 -7.19
CA GLN A 148 -9.18 -6.13 -6.39
C GLN A 148 -9.73 -6.34 -4.99
N ILE A 149 -9.24 -7.37 -4.31
CA ILE A 149 -9.61 -7.59 -2.92
C ILE A 149 -9.05 -6.43 -2.09
N PRO A 150 -9.92 -5.72 -1.34
CA PRO A 150 -9.48 -4.58 -0.55
C PRO A 150 -8.48 -5.02 0.52
N LEU A 151 -7.24 -4.55 0.43
CA LEU A 151 -6.19 -4.96 1.35
C LEU A 151 -6.47 -4.49 2.79
N THR A 152 -6.98 -3.27 2.95
CA THR A 152 -7.42 -2.75 4.26
C THR A 152 -8.45 -3.67 4.91
N GLY A 153 -9.36 -4.20 4.12
CA GLY A 153 -10.36 -5.15 4.62
C GLY A 153 -9.76 -6.50 5.02
N VAL A 154 -8.74 -6.97 4.32
CA VAL A 154 -8.02 -8.19 4.67
C VAL A 154 -7.20 -7.99 5.94
N ILE A 155 -6.46 -6.90 6.04
CA ILE A 155 -5.63 -6.58 7.21
C ILE A 155 -6.47 -6.45 8.49
N HIS A 156 -7.66 -5.90 8.38
CA HIS A 156 -8.57 -5.69 9.51
C HIS A 156 -9.81 -6.60 9.44
N TRP A 157 -9.69 -7.77 8.83
CA TRP A 157 -10.81 -8.69 8.66
C TRP A 157 -11.64 -8.94 9.92
N PRO A 158 -11.07 -9.20 11.11
CA PRO A 158 -11.85 -9.42 12.31
C PRO A 158 -12.78 -8.26 12.67
N ARG A 159 -12.43 -7.05 12.29
CA ARG A 159 -13.19 -5.84 12.60
C ARG A 159 -14.09 -5.35 11.46
N LEU A 160 -13.71 -5.62 10.21
CA LEU A 160 -14.36 -5.01 9.05
C LEU A 160 -15.13 -5.99 8.15
N ARG A 161 -15.06 -7.30 8.39
CA ARG A 161 -15.69 -8.31 7.54
C ARG A 161 -17.18 -8.06 7.28
N ASP A 162 -17.90 -7.55 8.28
CA ASP A 162 -19.33 -7.28 8.18
C ASP A 162 -19.64 -5.99 7.40
N ARG A 163 -18.60 -5.23 7.04
CA ARG A 163 -18.66 -3.97 6.28
C ARG A 163 -18.28 -4.13 4.81
N PHE A 164 -17.76 -5.29 4.43
CA PHE A 164 -17.28 -5.52 3.07
C PHE A 164 -18.35 -5.23 1.99
N ALA A 165 -19.58 -5.57 2.24
CA ALA A 165 -20.66 -5.41 1.26
C ALA A 165 -21.22 -3.99 1.17
N THR A 166 -20.81 -3.07 2.04
CA THR A 166 -21.42 -1.74 2.15
C THR A 166 -20.45 -0.57 2.16
N HIS A 167 -19.20 -0.82 2.53
CA HIS A 167 -18.21 0.25 2.69
C HIS A 167 -16.99 0.09 1.77
N PHE A 168 -16.81 -1.08 1.16
CA PHE A 168 -15.76 -1.31 0.18
C PHE A 168 -16.39 -1.29 -1.20
N VAL A 169 -16.10 -0.27 -1.97
CA VAL A 169 -16.79 0.04 -3.23
C VAL A 169 -15.79 0.28 -4.36
N PRO A 170 -16.20 0.16 -5.63
CA PRO A 170 -15.33 0.45 -6.77
C PRO A 170 -14.85 1.91 -6.78
N PHE A 171 -13.67 2.15 -7.33
CA PHE A 171 -13.12 3.50 -7.47
C PHE A 171 -14.01 4.41 -8.33
N GLU A 172 -14.75 3.86 -9.27
CA GLU A 172 -15.73 4.59 -10.08
C GLU A 172 -16.78 5.29 -9.21
N GLU A 173 -17.19 4.69 -8.09
CA GLU A 173 -18.07 5.36 -7.13
C GLU A 173 -17.40 6.57 -6.45
N PHE A 174 -16.08 6.58 -6.31
CA PHE A 174 -15.40 7.77 -5.82
C PHE A 174 -15.57 8.95 -6.77
N GLU A 175 -15.45 8.70 -8.07
CA GLU A 175 -15.64 9.75 -9.09
C GLU A 175 -17.08 10.29 -9.08
N ASP A 176 -18.05 9.39 -8.97
CA ASP A 176 -19.46 9.74 -8.88
C ASP A 176 -19.78 10.51 -7.58
N ASP A 177 -19.33 10.01 -6.43
CA ASP A 177 -19.50 10.64 -5.13
C ASP A 177 -18.81 12.02 -5.08
N ALA A 178 -17.61 12.14 -5.65
CA ALA A 178 -16.87 13.38 -5.74
C ALA A 178 -17.60 14.43 -6.59
N ALA A 179 -18.11 14.02 -7.75
CA ALA A 179 -18.87 14.90 -8.63
C ALA A 179 -20.21 15.33 -8.02
N ALA A 180 -20.88 14.41 -7.33
CA ALA A 180 -22.17 14.67 -6.69
C ALA A 180 -22.07 15.43 -5.35
N GLY A 181 -20.89 15.48 -4.71
CA GLY A 181 -20.70 16.04 -3.38
C GLY A 181 -21.14 15.10 -2.25
N THR A 182 -21.19 13.80 -2.52
CA THR A 182 -21.66 12.76 -1.58
C THR A 182 -20.53 11.92 -0.96
N LEU A 183 -19.27 12.37 -1.11
CA LEU A 183 -18.16 11.71 -0.41
C LEU A 183 -18.43 11.63 1.09
N PRO A 184 -18.11 10.49 1.72
CA PRO A 184 -18.25 10.36 3.17
C PRO A 184 -17.24 11.24 3.92
N ASP A 185 -17.39 11.34 5.24
CA ASP A 185 -16.47 12.09 6.10
C ASP A 185 -15.01 11.62 5.92
N PHE A 186 -14.80 10.32 5.71
CA PHE A 186 -13.49 9.73 5.47
C PHE A 186 -13.52 8.76 4.28
N SER A 187 -12.66 9.02 3.31
CA SER A 187 -12.47 8.20 2.11
C SER A 187 -11.05 7.64 2.09
N LEU A 188 -10.90 6.33 2.04
CA LEU A 188 -9.63 5.67 1.77
C LEU A 188 -9.63 5.19 0.32
N ILE A 189 -8.59 5.52 -0.43
CA ILE A 189 -8.45 5.09 -1.81
C ILE A 189 -7.36 4.03 -1.87
N GLU A 190 -7.70 2.83 -2.35
CA GLU A 190 -6.75 1.76 -2.61
C GLU A 190 -6.47 1.64 -4.11
N PRO A 191 -5.21 1.78 -4.53
CA PRO A 191 -4.80 1.49 -5.91
C PRO A 191 -4.87 -0.01 -6.18
N ASN A 192 -4.67 -0.40 -7.43
CA ASN A 192 -4.46 -1.80 -7.75
C ASN A 192 -3.07 -2.26 -7.30
N LEU A 193 -3.06 -3.20 -6.37
CA LEU A 193 -1.88 -3.71 -5.69
C LEU A 193 -1.37 -5.06 -6.25
N LEU A 194 -2.23 -5.78 -6.96
CA LEU A 194 -1.97 -7.16 -7.36
C LEU A 194 -1.93 -7.37 -8.87
N LEU A 195 -2.55 -6.47 -9.62
CA LEU A 195 -2.62 -6.52 -11.09
C LEU A 195 -2.38 -5.14 -11.65
N GLY A 196 -1.35 -5.00 -12.47
CA GLY A 196 -1.03 -3.76 -13.15
C GLY A 196 -0.55 -2.64 -12.22
N HIS A 197 -0.30 -2.94 -10.96
CA HIS A 197 0.27 -2.07 -9.91
C HIS A 197 0.14 -0.57 -10.16
N GLY A 198 -0.96 0.02 -9.73
CA GLY A 198 -1.15 1.47 -9.74
C GLY A 198 -0.63 2.16 -8.46
N ASP A 199 0.23 1.48 -7.72
CA ASP A 199 0.69 1.81 -6.36
C ASP A 199 2.15 2.28 -6.31
N TYR A 200 2.73 2.61 -7.45
CA TYR A 200 4.12 3.06 -7.57
C TYR A 200 5.18 2.01 -7.25
N HIS A 201 4.87 0.73 -7.27
CA HIS A 201 5.93 -0.28 -7.25
C HIS A 201 6.86 -0.08 -8.44
N PRO A 202 8.19 -0.28 -8.27
CA PRO A 202 9.13 -0.20 -9.36
C PRO A 202 8.79 -1.22 -10.44
N ALA A 203 9.25 -0.98 -11.66
CA ALA A 203 8.99 -1.86 -12.77
C ALA A 203 9.48 -3.28 -12.46
N ALA A 204 8.56 -4.23 -12.47
CA ALA A 204 8.83 -5.65 -12.32
C ALA A 204 8.06 -6.40 -13.39
N GLY A 205 8.64 -7.47 -13.92
CA GLY A 205 7.94 -8.41 -14.76
C GLY A 205 7.56 -7.96 -16.16
N ALA A 206 7.96 -6.80 -16.61
CA ALA A 206 7.87 -6.43 -18.01
C ALA A 206 9.22 -6.67 -18.69
N ALA A 207 9.25 -7.39 -19.79
CA ALA A 207 10.44 -7.44 -20.64
C ALA A 207 10.64 -6.04 -21.23
N LEU A 208 11.43 -5.23 -20.57
CA LEU A 208 11.75 -3.89 -21.04
C LEU A 208 12.81 -3.88 -22.14
N ALA A 209 13.46 -5.02 -22.37
CA ALA A 209 14.42 -5.19 -23.46
C ALA A 209 14.50 -6.66 -23.89
N PRO A 210 14.73 -6.92 -25.19
CA PRO A 210 14.96 -8.27 -25.68
C PRO A 210 16.16 -8.92 -24.98
N GLY A 211 15.96 -10.10 -24.41
CA GLY A 211 17.02 -10.91 -23.78
C GLY A 211 17.27 -10.66 -22.28
N VAL A 212 16.44 -9.87 -21.63
CA VAL A 212 16.42 -9.76 -20.17
C VAL A 212 15.40 -10.76 -19.63
N ASP A 213 15.89 -11.78 -18.97
CA ASP A 213 15.10 -12.81 -18.30
C ASP A 213 14.58 -12.23 -16.98
N LEU A 214 13.41 -11.60 -17.04
CA LEU A 214 12.74 -11.07 -15.85
C LEU A 214 11.78 -12.13 -15.32
N GLN A 215 12.02 -12.61 -14.13
CA GLN A 215 11.02 -13.35 -13.38
C GLN A 215 9.86 -12.41 -13.02
N VAL A 216 8.69 -12.77 -13.48
CA VAL A 216 7.58 -11.86 -13.55
C VAL A 216 6.75 -11.96 -12.29
N ASP A 217 6.92 -11.00 -11.43
CA ASP A 217 5.82 -10.51 -10.62
C ASP A 217 4.78 -9.84 -11.53
N PRO A 218 3.52 -9.66 -11.10
CA PRO A 218 2.53 -8.99 -11.91
C PRO A 218 3.13 -7.70 -12.48
N PRO A 219 2.94 -7.42 -13.78
CA PRO A 219 3.59 -6.29 -14.40
C PRO A 219 3.29 -5.04 -13.59
N SER A 220 4.34 -4.37 -13.13
CA SER A 220 4.25 -3.11 -12.42
C SER A 220 4.99 -2.03 -13.16
N SER A 221 4.48 -0.82 -13.07
CA SER A 221 5.13 0.36 -13.60
C SER A 221 4.74 1.56 -12.77
N ILE A 222 5.71 2.35 -12.39
CA ILE A 222 5.46 3.62 -11.70
C ILE A 222 4.55 4.55 -12.54
N LEU A 223 4.57 4.43 -13.86
CA LEU A 223 3.69 5.20 -14.74
C LEU A 223 2.22 4.81 -14.59
N SER A 224 1.90 3.58 -14.21
CA SER A 224 0.54 3.19 -13.85
C SER A 224 0.07 3.91 -12.59
N GLY A 225 0.95 4.11 -11.62
CA GLY A 225 0.70 4.93 -10.44
C GLY A 225 0.47 6.39 -10.79
N GLU A 226 1.30 6.96 -11.69
CA GLU A 226 1.13 8.32 -12.19
C GLU A 226 -0.25 8.53 -12.87
N MET A 227 -0.65 7.61 -13.75
CA MET A 227 -1.95 7.66 -14.41
C MET A 227 -3.11 7.56 -13.42
N PHE A 228 -2.99 6.71 -12.42
CA PHE A 228 -4.01 6.59 -11.38
C PHE A 228 -4.08 7.86 -10.52
N LEU A 229 -2.93 8.39 -10.15
CA LEU A 229 -2.85 9.63 -9.37
C LEU A 229 -3.41 10.84 -10.13
N GLU A 230 -3.14 10.94 -11.44
CA GLU A 230 -3.76 11.96 -12.31
C GLU A 230 -5.29 11.85 -12.30
N ARG A 231 -5.82 10.64 -12.45
CA ARG A 231 -7.26 10.37 -12.45
C ARG A 231 -7.89 10.78 -11.11
N LEU A 232 -7.27 10.36 -10.01
CA LEU A 232 -7.70 10.71 -8.65
C LEU A 232 -7.67 12.22 -8.42
N PHE A 233 -6.57 12.87 -8.76
CA PHE A 233 -6.43 14.32 -8.62
C PHE A 233 -7.43 15.09 -9.47
N THR A 234 -7.68 14.63 -10.70
CA THR A 234 -8.66 15.24 -11.60
C THR A 234 -10.07 15.17 -11.00
N ALA A 235 -10.45 14.03 -10.45
CA ALA A 235 -11.75 13.89 -9.77
C ALA A 235 -11.84 14.83 -8.56
N TYR A 236 -10.80 14.87 -7.71
CA TYR A 236 -10.73 15.77 -6.56
C TYR A 236 -10.79 17.25 -6.97
N ARG A 237 -9.96 17.66 -7.94
CA ARG A 237 -9.91 19.04 -8.44
C ARG A 237 -11.28 19.52 -8.93
N ASN A 238 -12.06 18.62 -9.52
CA ASN A 238 -13.35 18.92 -10.13
C ASN A 238 -14.53 18.82 -9.16
N MET A 239 -14.32 18.64 -7.88
CA MET A 239 -15.37 18.64 -6.86
C MET A 239 -15.95 20.05 -6.70
N ARG A 240 -17.05 20.34 -7.38
CA ARG A 240 -17.69 21.67 -7.43
C ARG A 240 -19.10 21.67 -6.86
N SER A 241 -19.53 20.62 -6.18
CA SER A 241 -20.86 20.57 -5.60
C SER A 241 -21.08 21.78 -4.65
N PRO A 242 -22.18 22.51 -4.76
CA PRO A 242 -22.51 23.59 -3.83
C PRO A 242 -22.93 23.08 -2.45
N GLU A 243 -23.32 21.83 -2.37
CA GLU A 243 -23.75 21.16 -1.15
C GLU A 243 -22.92 19.89 -0.91
N GLY A 244 -22.63 19.58 0.34
CA GLY A 244 -21.85 18.42 0.73
C GLY A 244 -20.34 18.58 0.48
N ALA A 245 -19.69 17.50 0.09
CA ALA A 245 -18.25 17.49 -0.14
C ALA A 245 -17.87 18.23 -1.42
N ASN A 246 -16.85 19.09 -1.31
CA ASN A 246 -16.29 19.80 -2.45
C ASN A 246 -14.81 20.10 -2.21
N VAL A 247 -14.11 20.60 -3.21
CA VAL A 247 -12.66 20.82 -3.15
C VAL A 247 -12.24 21.79 -2.03
N TRP A 248 -13.10 22.71 -1.61
CA TRP A 248 -12.78 23.69 -0.56
C TRP A 248 -12.98 23.15 0.87
N ASN A 249 -13.72 22.07 1.05
CA ASN A 249 -13.96 21.46 2.36
C ASN A 249 -13.41 20.02 2.48
N THR A 250 -12.72 19.54 1.45
CA THR A 250 -12.10 18.21 1.40
C THR A 250 -10.59 18.36 1.25
N THR A 251 -9.83 17.51 1.90
CA THR A 251 -8.38 17.42 1.75
C THR A 251 -8.04 16.07 1.15
N LEU A 252 -7.21 16.04 0.11
CA LEU A 252 -6.60 14.85 -0.40
C LEU A 252 -5.19 14.71 0.21
N PHE A 253 -4.95 13.62 0.92
CA PHE A 253 -3.63 13.26 1.42
C PHE A 253 -3.10 12.08 0.59
N ILE A 254 -1.89 12.21 0.09
CA ILE A 254 -1.20 11.20 -0.70
C ILE A 254 0.02 10.75 0.10
N GLY A 255 0.10 9.46 0.38
CA GLY A 255 1.22 8.88 1.12
C GLY A 255 1.44 7.43 0.71
N TRP A 256 2.62 6.93 1.02
CA TRP A 256 3.01 5.54 0.77
C TRP A 256 3.07 4.79 2.09
N ASP A 257 2.73 3.53 2.05
CA ASP A 257 2.75 2.67 3.23
C ASP A 257 4.19 2.32 3.67
N GLU A 258 5.09 2.10 2.69
CA GLU A 258 6.48 1.77 2.96
C GLU A 258 7.41 2.27 1.82
N PRO A 259 8.74 2.28 2.00
CA PRO A 259 9.65 2.96 1.07
C PRO A 259 10.05 2.16 -0.18
N GLY A 260 9.63 0.91 -0.33
CA GLY A 260 9.97 0.06 -1.49
C GLY A 260 11.43 -0.41 -1.57
N GLY A 261 12.30 -0.07 -0.63
CA GLY A 261 13.67 -0.57 -0.54
C GLY A 261 14.75 0.27 -1.21
N THR A 262 14.43 1.41 -1.81
CA THR A 262 15.43 2.35 -2.34
C THR A 262 16.15 3.11 -1.22
N TYR A 263 17.35 3.62 -1.53
CA TYR A 263 18.19 4.31 -0.57
C TYR A 263 17.54 5.57 0.00
N ASP A 264 17.62 5.71 1.31
CA ASP A 264 17.41 6.97 2.02
C ASP A 264 18.62 7.28 2.92
N HIS A 265 19.01 8.54 2.98
CA HIS A 265 20.13 9.01 3.82
C HIS A 265 19.70 9.40 5.23
N VAL A 266 18.39 9.55 5.48
CA VAL A 266 17.88 9.93 6.79
C VAL A 266 17.53 8.68 7.60
N PRO A 267 18.19 8.49 8.74
CA PRO A 267 17.95 7.32 9.56
C PRO A 267 16.58 7.39 10.26
N PRO A 268 15.88 6.26 10.39
CA PRO A 268 14.68 6.18 11.21
C PRO A 268 15.00 6.42 12.68
N GLY A 269 14.16 7.19 13.33
CA GLY A 269 14.30 7.58 14.72
C GLY A 269 13.64 6.61 15.73
N PRO A 270 13.95 6.76 17.02
CA PRO A 270 13.25 6.05 18.08
C PRO A 270 11.81 6.56 18.22
N VAL A 271 10.88 5.64 18.45
CA VAL A 271 9.47 5.92 18.67
C VAL A 271 8.93 5.00 19.77
N PRO A 272 7.89 5.38 20.51
CA PRO A 272 7.28 4.49 21.48
C PRO A 272 6.72 3.23 20.81
N ALA A 273 6.87 2.08 21.42
CA ALA A 273 6.13 0.89 21.02
C ALA A 273 4.63 1.16 21.17
N PRO A 274 3.78 0.56 20.30
CA PRO A 274 2.32 0.72 20.41
C PRO A 274 1.79 0.29 21.76
N ASP A 275 2.34 -0.79 22.30
CA ASP A 275 2.05 -1.34 23.61
C ASP A 275 3.35 -1.83 24.26
N ALA A 276 3.68 -1.29 25.41
CA ALA A 276 4.90 -1.67 26.14
C ALA A 276 4.91 -3.13 26.60
N ALA A 277 3.74 -3.77 26.69
CA ALA A 277 3.60 -5.18 27.07
C ALA A 277 3.57 -6.11 25.86
N ALA A 278 3.58 -5.58 24.63
CA ALA A 278 3.58 -6.42 23.43
C ALA A 278 4.87 -7.25 23.35
N PRO A 279 4.76 -8.52 22.96
CA PRO A 279 5.94 -9.33 22.70
C PRO A 279 6.78 -8.70 21.59
N ALA A 280 8.09 -8.95 21.61
CA ALA A 280 8.94 -8.60 20.50
C ALA A 280 8.45 -9.32 19.24
N GLY A 281 8.55 -8.64 18.11
CA GLY A 281 8.32 -9.21 16.80
C GLY A 281 9.49 -10.08 16.34
N GLN A 282 9.53 -10.32 15.04
CA GLN A 282 10.60 -11.05 14.40
C GLN A 282 11.97 -10.38 14.67
N PHE A 283 13.02 -11.16 14.85
CA PHE A 283 14.36 -10.68 15.19
C PHE A 283 14.44 -9.82 16.48
N ASP A 284 13.58 -10.10 17.43
CA ASP A 284 13.46 -9.32 18.68
C ASP A 284 13.13 -7.83 18.46
N PHE A 285 12.57 -7.47 17.32
CA PHE A 285 12.13 -6.11 17.04
C PHE A 285 11.04 -5.67 18.03
N ARG A 286 11.31 -4.60 18.76
CA ARG A 286 10.45 -4.14 19.87
C ARG A 286 9.49 -3.03 19.52
N PHE A 287 9.36 -2.70 18.23
CA PHE A 287 8.52 -1.60 17.75
C PHE A 287 8.91 -0.22 18.35
N ASP A 288 10.15 -0.07 18.70
CA ASP A 288 10.71 1.13 19.34
C ASP A 288 11.43 2.06 18.36
N ARG A 289 11.30 1.77 17.06
CA ARG A 289 11.88 2.51 15.95
C ARG A 289 10.89 2.64 14.82
N SER A 290 10.84 3.82 14.16
CA SER A 290 10.11 4.01 12.91
C SER A 290 10.76 3.25 11.75
N GLY A 291 10.05 3.12 10.64
CA GLY A 291 10.64 2.77 9.36
C GLY A 291 11.28 3.99 8.67
N TYR A 292 11.63 3.83 7.40
CA TYR A 292 12.24 4.90 6.59
C TYR A 292 11.24 5.95 6.18
N ARG A 293 11.74 7.06 5.61
CA ARG A 293 10.88 8.08 5.04
C ARG A 293 10.16 7.54 3.81
N VAL A 294 8.95 8.03 3.66
CA VAL A 294 8.12 7.83 2.46
C VAL A 294 7.65 9.19 1.94
N PRO A 295 7.35 9.33 0.65
CA PRO A 295 6.74 10.54 0.15
C PRO A 295 5.41 10.81 0.85
N ALA A 296 5.10 12.07 1.14
CA ALA A 296 3.80 12.47 1.65
C ALA A 296 3.46 13.89 1.17
N ILE A 297 2.27 14.03 0.59
CA ILE A 297 1.79 15.28 0.02
C ILE A 297 0.39 15.58 0.56
N VAL A 298 0.17 16.79 1.01
CA VAL A 298 -1.16 17.27 1.39
C VAL A 298 -1.67 18.23 0.32
N VAL A 299 -2.77 17.84 -0.31
CA VAL A 299 -3.41 18.58 -1.41
C VAL A 299 -4.67 19.25 -0.89
N SER A 300 -4.67 20.56 -0.86
CA SER A 300 -5.81 21.36 -0.39
C SER A 300 -5.65 22.79 -0.87
N PRO A 301 -6.74 23.50 -1.18
CA PRO A 301 -6.69 24.93 -1.48
C PRO A 301 -6.25 25.78 -0.27
N TRP A 302 -6.24 25.22 0.93
CA TRP A 302 -5.86 25.89 2.18
C TRP A 302 -4.39 25.73 2.57
N VAL A 303 -3.61 25.05 1.76
CA VAL A 303 -2.17 24.84 1.94
C VAL A 303 -1.39 25.87 1.11
N GLU A 304 -0.28 26.39 1.66
CA GLU A 304 0.58 27.28 0.88
C GLU A 304 1.27 26.49 -0.25
N PRO A 305 1.17 26.96 -1.52
CA PRO A 305 1.81 26.30 -2.64
C PRO A 305 3.32 26.14 -2.46
N GLY A 306 3.85 24.98 -2.80
CA GLY A 306 5.27 24.67 -2.74
C GLY A 306 5.87 24.64 -1.34
N SER A 307 5.03 24.47 -0.31
CA SER A 307 5.53 24.36 1.08
C SER A 307 6.21 23.04 1.34
N VAL A 308 7.28 23.09 2.15
CA VAL A 308 7.96 21.90 2.65
C VAL A 308 7.90 21.90 4.18
N TYR A 309 7.33 20.85 4.74
CA TYR A 309 7.15 20.68 6.17
C TYR A 309 8.20 19.74 6.73
N ASN A 310 9.13 20.29 7.53
CA ASN A 310 10.30 19.59 8.06
C ASN A 310 10.06 18.97 9.45
N GLN A 311 8.86 19.05 9.99
CA GLN A 311 8.53 18.37 11.23
C GLN A 311 8.40 16.86 10.98
N GLU A 312 8.89 16.08 11.93
CA GLU A 312 8.72 14.64 11.89
C GLU A 312 7.24 14.27 12.05
N HIS A 313 6.74 13.56 11.07
CA HIS A 313 5.44 12.92 11.03
C HIS A 313 5.56 11.45 10.64
N ARG A 314 4.48 10.71 10.85
CA ARG A 314 4.38 9.30 10.49
C ARG A 314 2.92 8.91 10.28
N HIS A 315 2.65 7.67 9.91
CA HIS A 315 1.27 7.25 9.60
C HIS A 315 0.28 7.52 10.73
N THR A 316 0.69 7.30 11.97
CA THR A 316 -0.14 7.65 13.14
C THR A 316 -0.42 9.15 13.30
N SER A 317 0.32 10.03 12.61
CA SER A 317 0.01 11.46 12.56
C SER A 317 -1.33 11.74 11.88
N MET A 318 -1.76 10.88 10.94
CA MET A 318 -3.11 10.95 10.38
C MET A 318 -4.16 10.69 11.47
N LEU A 319 -3.99 9.65 12.26
CA LEU A 319 -4.91 9.34 13.36
C LEU A 319 -4.94 10.46 14.40
N ALA A 320 -3.78 11.01 14.77
CA ALA A 320 -3.70 12.14 15.68
C ALA A 320 -4.45 13.36 15.14
N THR A 321 -4.26 13.70 13.86
CA THR A 321 -4.96 14.82 13.21
C THR A 321 -6.47 14.61 13.17
N LEU A 322 -6.92 13.41 12.80
CA LEU A 322 -8.35 13.08 12.75
C LEU A 322 -8.97 13.02 14.16
N ARG A 323 -8.21 12.56 15.15
CA ARG A 323 -8.63 12.56 16.55
C ARG A 323 -8.92 13.97 17.04
N ASP A 324 -8.01 14.89 16.77
CA ASP A 324 -8.18 16.29 17.18
C ASP A 324 -9.33 16.95 16.41
N LYS A 325 -9.45 16.67 15.12
CA LYS A 325 -10.49 17.23 14.25
C LYS A 325 -11.90 16.76 14.61
N TRP A 326 -12.07 15.49 14.93
CA TRP A 326 -13.39 14.88 15.10
C TRP A 326 -13.70 14.38 16.52
N GLY A 327 -12.79 14.55 17.45
CA GLY A 327 -12.97 14.08 18.82
C GLY A 327 -13.08 12.56 18.90
N LEU A 328 -12.16 11.83 18.25
CA LEU A 328 -12.18 10.36 18.21
C LEU A 328 -11.82 9.69 19.55
N GLY A 329 -11.77 10.44 20.64
CA GLY A 329 -11.47 9.93 21.98
C GLY A 329 -9.97 9.81 22.25
N GLU A 330 -9.63 8.94 23.20
CA GLU A 330 -8.25 8.73 23.62
C GLU A 330 -7.40 8.12 22.49
N PRO A 331 -6.09 8.31 22.50
CA PRO A 331 -5.19 7.68 21.55
C PRO A 331 -5.42 6.16 21.45
N PHE A 332 -5.27 5.60 20.27
CA PHE A 332 -5.39 4.16 20.05
C PHE A 332 -4.31 3.38 20.78
N THR A 333 -3.09 3.91 20.80
CA THR A 333 -1.90 3.29 21.38
C THR A 333 -0.94 4.35 21.89
N GLN A 334 0.12 3.95 22.57
CA GLN A 334 1.21 4.85 22.96
C GLN A 334 1.92 5.47 21.75
N ARG A 335 2.00 4.74 20.63
CA ARG A 335 2.55 5.22 19.36
C ARG A 335 1.72 6.39 18.81
N ASP A 336 0.40 6.26 18.78
CA ASP A 336 -0.53 7.32 18.40
C ASP A 336 -0.51 8.50 19.37
N ALA A 337 -0.43 8.23 20.68
CA ALA A 337 -0.33 9.28 21.68
C ALA A 337 0.90 10.19 21.51
N ALA A 338 1.98 9.64 20.98
CA ALA A 338 3.21 10.37 20.69
C ALA A 338 3.26 10.97 19.27
N ALA A 339 2.28 10.69 18.43
CA ALA A 339 2.22 11.23 17.09
C ALA A 339 1.79 12.70 17.09
N LYS A 340 2.41 13.49 16.23
CA LYS A 340 2.08 14.92 16.07
C LYS A 340 1.00 15.08 15.01
N PRO A 341 -0.08 15.82 15.26
CA PRO A 341 -1.03 16.20 14.23
C PRO A 341 -0.37 17.17 13.22
N PHE A 342 -0.94 17.24 12.03
CA PHE A 342 -0.42 18.12 10.96
C PHE A 342 -1.44 19.18 10.49
N ASP A 343 -2.41 19.50 11.29
CA ASP A 343 -3.43 20.53 10.99
C ASP A 343 -2.84 21.92 10.74
N TYR A 344 -1.64 22.20 11.27
CA TYR A 344 -0.93 23.47 11.06
C TYR A 344 -0.61 23.77 9.59
N VAL A 345 -0.67 22.79 8.69
CA VAL A 345 -0.41 22.97 7.26
C VAL A 345 -1.49 23.79 6.56
N PHE A 346 -2.71 23.82 7.11
CA PHE A 346 -3.84 24.60 6.59
C PHE A 346 -3.74 26.06 7.02
N SER A 347 -2.72 26.74 6.56
CA SER A 347 -2.30 28.05 7.08
C SER A 347 -2.89 29.24 6.32
N ARG A 348 -3.48 29.01 5.14
CA ARG A 348 -4.00 30.09 4.31
C ARG A 348 -5.28 30.69 4.88
N GLN A 349 -5.41 32.02 4.74
CA GLN A 349 -6.63 32.74 5.12
C GLN A 349 -7.67 32.74 3.99
N THR A 350 -7.24 32.55 2.76
CA THR A 350 -8.08 32.42 1.57
C THR A 350 -7.61 31.24 0.74
N PRO A 351 -8.54 30.42 0.23
CA PRO A 351 -8.15 29.26 -0.56
C PRO A 351 -7.55 29.68 -1.89
N THR A 352 -6.66 28.83 -2.43
CA THR A 352 -6.26 28.94 -3.83
C THR A 352 -7.40 28.54 -4.76
N ASP A 353 -7.38 29.09 -5.97
CA ASP A 353 -8.34 28.70 -7.00
C ASP A 353 -7.92 27.35 -7.60
N PRO A 354 -8.74 26.31 -7.48
CA PRO A 354 -8.42 25.02 -8.08
C PRO A 354 -8.24 25.04 -9.60
N ASP A 355 -8.80 26.02 -10.29
CA ASP A 355 -8.65 26.14 -11.74
C ASP A 355 -7.26 26.68 -12.14
N ALA A 356 -6.55 27.29 -11.19
CA ALA A 356 -5.18 27.77 -11.37
C ALA A 356 -4.10 26.71 -11.09
N TRP A 357 -4.45 25.53 -10.58
CA TRP A 357 -3.47 24.49 -10.27
C TRP A 357 -2.87 23.90 -11.55
N ASP A 358 -1.54 23.87 -11.62
CA ASP A 358 -0.76 23.40 -12.79
C ASP A 358 -0.07 22.08 -12.46
N VAL A 359 -0.81 20.99 -12.55
CA VAL A 359 -0.27 19.63 -12.41
C VAL A 359 -0.20 19.00 -13.81
N PRO A 360 1.01 18.63 -14.28
CA PRO A 360 1.18 18.01 -15.58
C PRO A 360 0.43 16.68 -15.71
N ALA A 361 0.09 16.31 -16.94
CA ALA A 361 -0.50 15.02 -17.23
C ALA A 361 0.52 13.88 -17.06
N ALA A 362 0.02 12.70 -16.72
CA ALA A 362 0.83 11.50 -16.64
C ALA A 362 1.38 11.11 -18.02
N LEU A 363 2.57 10.52 -18.00
CA LEU A 363 3.08 9.84 -19.18
C LEU A 363 2.29 8.54 -19.38
N PRO A 364 2.04 8.13 -20.62
CA PRO A 364 1.36 6.87 -20.88
C PRO A 364 2.20 5.70 -20.37
N ALA A 365 1.60 4.82 -19.60
CA ALA A 365 2.24 3.58 -19.23
C ALA A 365 2.49 2.74 -20.51
N PRO A 366 3.66 2.10 -20.62
CA PRO A 366 3.90 1.21 -21.73
C PRO A 366 2.87 0.08 -21.72
N PRO A 367 2.41 -0.37 -22.91
CA PRO A 367 1.57 -1.55 -22.96
C PRO A 367 2.31 -2.72 -22.33
N TYR A 368 1.65 -3.43 -21.43
CA TYR A 368 2.22 -4.61 -20.81
C TYR A 368 2.36 -5.72 -21.84
N HIS A 369 3.59 -6.03 -22.20
CA HIS A 369 3.92 -7.27 -22.89
C HIS A 369 4.46 -8.24 -21.84
N VAL A 370 3.64 -9.16 -21.41
CA VAL A 370 4.05 -10.23 -20.53
C VAL A 370 4.53 -11.38 -21.40
N GLU A 371 5.85 -11.47 -21.63
CA GLU A 371 6.45 -12.70 -22.14
C GLU A 371 6.63 -13.65 -20.95
N TRP A 372 5.71 -14.57 -20.79
CA TRP A 372 5.79 -15.63 -19.80
C TRP A 372 6.71 -16.74 -20.29
N GLU A 373 7.99 -16.49 -20.35
CA GLU A 373 8.97 -17.54 -20.61
C GLU A 373 9.49 -18.09 -19.27
N SER A 374 8.75 -18.83 -18.55
CA SER A 374 9.35 -19.82 -17.64
C SER A 374 8.34 -20.75 -17.02
N SER A 375 8.80 -21.94 -16.72
CA SER A 375 8.12 -22.94 -15.92
C SER A 375 7.88 -22.54 -14.46
N ASP A 376 8.38 -21.38 -14.02
CA ASP A 376 8.23 -20.88 -12.66
C ASP A 376 7.31 -19.66 -12.63
N LYS A 377 6.02 -19.93 -12.84
CA LYS A 377 4.94 -18.93 -12.74
C LYS A 377 4.58 -18.65 -11.29
N SER A 378 5.57 -18.33 -10.47
CA SER A 378 5.32 -18.08 -9.04
C SER A 378 4.63 -16.73 -8.84
N LEU A 379 3.69 -16.68 -7.91
CA LEU A 379 3.07 -15.42 -7.49
C LEU A 379 4.10 -14.41 -6.99
N SER A 380 3.77 -13.14 -7.17
CA SER A 380 4.45 -12.07 -6.46
C SER A 380 4.45 -12.30 -4.96
N THR A 381 5.37 -11.70 -4.28
CA THR A 381 5.45 -11.78 -2.83
C THR A 381 4.18 -11.30 -2.16
N LEU A 382 3.63 -10.19 -2.64
CA LEU A 382 2.36 -9.66 -2.16
C LEU A 382 1.20 -10.62 -2.47
N GLY A 383 1.19 -11.23 -3.67
CA GLY A 383 0.22 -12.25 -4.04
C GLY A 383 0.32 -13.49 -3.14
N LYS A 384 1.54 -13.97 -2.87
CA LYS A 384 1.80 -15.07 -1.93
C LYS A 384 1.33 -14.73 -0.51
N ALA A 385 1.52 -13.49 -0.08
CA ALA A 385 1.06 -13.02 1.21
C ALA A 385 -0.45 -12.88 1.28
N ALA A 386 -1.10 -12.37 0.25
CA ALA A 386 -2.55 -12.17 0.22
C ALA A 386 -3.35 -13.46 0.08
N LEU A 387 -2.79 -14.48 -0.59
CA LEU A 387 -3.50 -15.72 -0.92
C LEU A 387 -4.16 -16.43 0.25
N PRO A 388 -3.49 -16.70 1.39
CA PRO A 388 -4.12 -17.37 2.51
C PRO A 388 -5.35 -16.60 3.01
N GLY A 389 -5.32 -15.27 2.89
CA GLY A 389 -6.44 -14.39 3.21
C GLY A 389 -7.61 -14.57 2.27
N VAL A 390 -7.32 -14.60 1.00
CA VAL A 390 -8.30 -14.86 -0.05
C VAL A 390 -8.96 -16.23 0.14
N ILE A 391 -8.14 -17.26 0.39
CA ILE A 391 -8.63 -18.63 0.66
C ILE A 391 -9.51 -18.66 1.91
N ALA A 392 -9.08 -18.01 3.00
CA ALA A 392 -9.86 -17.99 4.23
C ALA A 392 -11.19 -17.24 4.04
N ALA A 393 -11.19 -16.13 3.31
CA ALA A 393 -12.39 -15.39 2.97
C ALA A 393 -13.35 -16.23 2.11
N ALA A 394 -12.83 -16.93 1.12
CA ALA A 394 -13.61 -17.83 0.28
C ALA A 394 -14.23 -18.98 1.10
N LYS A 395 -13.43 -19.64 1.94
CA LYS A 395 -13.91 -20.70 2.85
C LYS A 395 -14.99 -20.20 3.83
N ALA A 396 -14.79 -19.03 4.42
CA ALA A 396 -15.76 -18.43 5.34
C ALA A 396 -17.09 -18.10 4.66
N LYS A 397 -17.11 -18.01 3.35
CA LYS A 397 -18.28 -17.75 2.52
C LYS A 397 -18.84 -19.02 1.84
N GLY A 398 -18.23 -20.17 2.06
CA GLY A 398 -18.64 -21.43 1.45
C GLY A 398 -18.44 -21.48 -0.07
N LEU A 399 -17.48 -20.70 -0.59
CA LEU A 399 -17.15 -20.73 -2.00
C LEU A 399 -16.36 -22.00 -2.34
N PRO A 400 -16.63 -22.66 -3.47
CA PRO A 400 -15.83 -23.78 -3.93
C PRO A 400 -14.42 -23.26 -4.31
N LEU A 401 -13.41 -23.86 -3.70
CA LEU A 401 -12.02 -23.61 -4.08
C LEU A 401 -11.51 -24.77 -4.92
N PRO A 402 -10.57 -24.53 -5.85
CA PRO A 402 -9.87 -25.60 -6.54
C PRO A 402 -9.22 -26.55 -5.52
N PRO A 403 -9.31 -27.87 -5.70
CA PRO A 403 -8.79 -28.85 -4.73
C PRO A 403 -7.28 -28.68 -4.47
N GLU A 404 -6.55 -28.21 -5.46
CA GLU A 404 -5.12 -27.99 -5.42
C GLU A 404 -4.69 -26.98 -4.35
N VAL A 405 -5.57 -26.06 -4.00
CA VAL A 405 -5.31 -25.01 -2.99
C VAL A 405 -5.13 -25.59 -1.58
N GLU A 406 -5.55 -26.82 -1.35
CA GLU A 406 -5.43 -27.53 -0.07
C GLU A 406 -4.18 -28.41 0.04
N ASP A 407 -3.45 -28.58 -1.05
CA ASP A 407 -2.17 -29.33 -1.05
C ASP A 407 -1.06 -28.49 -0.41
N PRO A 408 -0.44 -28.92 0.68
CA PRO A 408 0.67 -28.19 1.32
C PRO A 408 1.93 -28.09 0.45
N ASN A 409 2.03 -28.89 -0.62
CA ASN A 409 3.12 -28.84 -1.59
C ASN A 409 2.75 -28.03 -2.85
N PHE A 410 1.58 -27.39 -2.82
CA PHE A 410 1.03 -26.71 -3.95
C PHE A 410 1.82 -25.42 -4.28
N HIS A 411 2.37 -25.38 -5.47
CA HIS A 411 2.95 -24.17 -6.03
C HIS A 411 1.86 -23.38 -6.71
N LEU A 412 1.42 -22.31 -6.07
CA LEU A 412 0.42 -21.46 -6.63
C LEU A 412 0.95 -20.76 -7.87
N THR A 413 0.28 -21.00 -8.99
CA THR A 413 0.55 -20.25 -10.22
C THR A 413 -0.17 -18.91 -10.18
N THR A 414 0.36 -17.92 -10.90
CA THR A 414 -0.29 -16.62 -11.06
C THR A 414 -1.70 -16.78 -11.62
N GLU A 415 -1.92 -17.71 -12.56
CA GLU A 415 -3.23 -18.00 -13.14
C GLU A 415 -4.25 -18.45 -12.09
N LEU A 416 -3.89 -19.39 -11.23
CA LEU A 416 -4.78 -19.87 -10.19
C LEU A 416 -5.06 -18.81 -9.12
N PHE A 417 -4.09 -17.95 -8.83
CA PHE A 417 -4.32 -16.81 -7.95
C PHE A 417 -5.40 -15.87 -8.53
N TYR A 418 -5.38 -15.62 -9.83
CA TYR A 418 -6.42 -14.85 -10.49
C TYR A 418 -7.77 -15.55 -10.49
N ASP A 419 -7.78 -16.87 -10.70
CA ASP A 419 -9.01 -17.66 -10.60
C ASP A 419 -9.65 -17.53 -9.21
N ILE A 420 -8.84 -17.62 -8.17
CA ILE A 420 -9.31 -17.43 -6.81
C ILE A 420 -9.79 -15.99 -6.57
N GLN A 421 -9.08 -15.00 -7.07
CA GLN A 421 -9.51 -13.60 -6.98
C GLN A 421 -10.83 -13.35 -7.70
N VAL A 422 -10.99 -13.88 -8.91
CA VAL A 422 -12.24 -13.78 -9.68
C VAL A 422 -13.37 -14.45 -8.93
N LEU A 423 -13.17 -15.65 -8.36
CA LEU A 423 -14.19 -16.34 -7.56
C LEU A 423 -14.59 -15.54 -6.32
N VAL A 424 -13.62 -15.00 -5.60
CA VAL A 424 -13.88 -14.19 -4.42
C VAL A 424 -14.51 -12.85 -4.82
N GLY A 425 -14.03 -12.23 -5.88
CA GLY A 425 -14.61 -11.03 -6.46
C GLY A 425 -16.06 -11.25 -6.88
N ALA A 426 -16.33 -12.31 -7.63
CA ALA A 426 -17.68 -12.67 -8.05
C ALA A 426 -18.65 -12.87 -6.87
N HIS A 427 -18.13 -13.26 -5.70
CA HIS A 427 -18.95 -13.38 -4.51
C HIS A 427 -19.19 -12.05 -3.80
N PHE A 428 -18.20 -11.19 -3.73
CA PHE A 428 -18.29 -9.90 -3.03
C PHE A 428 -18.94 -8.81 -3.89
N TRP A 429 -18.47 -8.65 -5.13
CA TRP A 429 -18.85 -7.55 -6.00
C TRP A 429 -20.30 -7.61 -6.52
N PRO A 430 -20.87 -8.77 -6.91
CA PRO A 430 -22.27 -8.80 -7.36
C PRO A 430 -23.27 -8.37 -6.28
N LYS A 431 -22.89 -8.47 -5.02
CA LYS A 431 -23.72 -7.98 -3.90
C LYS A 431 -23.72 -6.44 -3.80
N MET A 432 -22.80 -5.80 -4.50
CA MET A 432 -22.70 -4.35 -4.59
C MET A 432 -23.52 -3.78 -5.76
N GLY A 433 -24.32 -4.63 -6.43
CA GLY A 433 -25.19 -4.21 -7.53
C GLY A 433 -24.52 -4.24 -8.91
N PRO A 434 -24.99 -3.42 -9.87
CA PRO A 434 -24.49 -3.45 -11.25
C PRO A 434 -22.98 -3.20 -11.38
N GLN A 435 -22.42 -2.35 -10.54
CA GLN A 435 -20.99 -2.02 -10.53
C GLN A 435 -20.13 -3.24 -10.16
N GLY A 436 -20.57 -4.04 -9.19
CA GLY A 436 -19.87 -5.27 -8.83
C GLY A 436 -19.80 -6.27 -9.98
N ALA A 437 -20.85 -6.39 -10.77
CA ALA A 437 -20.88 -7.25 -11.96
C ALA A 437 -19.92 -6.75 -13.04
N ASP A 438 -19.82 -5.43 -13.25
CA ASP A 438 -18.89 -4.82 -14.21
C ASP A 438 -17.43 -5.06 -13.78
N MET A 439 -17.14 -4.95 -12.50
CA MET A 439 -15.79 -5.22 -11.96
C MET A 439 -15.40 -6.69 -12.13
N VAL A 440 -16.31 -7.63 -11.92
CA VAL A 440 -16.06 -9.05 -12.18
C VAL A 440 -15.77 -9.27 -13.66
N ALA A 441 -16.53 -8.63 -14.55
CA ALA A 441 -16.30 -8.73 -15.99
C ALA A 441 -14.92 -8.20 -16.39
N ARG A 442 -14.48 -7.09 -15.81
CA ARG A 442 -13.13 -6.52 -16.05
C ARG A 442 -12.02 -7.45 -15.57
N LEU A 443 -12.19 -8.11 -14.42
CA LEU A 443 -11.22 -9.11 -13.94
C LEU A 443 -11.13 -10.32 -14.88
N GLU A 444 -12.27 -10.79 -15.40
CA GLU A 444 -12.30 -11.87 -16.38
C GLU A 444 -11.66 -11.45 -17.73
N ASP A 445 -11.89 -10.22 -18.17
CA ASP A 445 -11.25 -9.68 -19.37
C ASP A 445 -9.73 -9.57 -19.19
N LEU A 446 -9.28 -9.12 -18.03
CA LEU A 446 -7.86 -9.02 -17.70
C LEU A 446 -7.21 -10.39 -17.61
N LYS A 447 -7.86 -11.35 -16.94
CA LYS A 447 -7.43 -12.75 -16.90
C LYS A 447 -7.28 -13.33 -18.31
N LYS A 448 -8.27 -13.10 -19.16
CA LYS A 448 -8.25 -13.55 -20.55
C LYS A 448 -7.09 -12.92 -21.33
N ALA A 449 -6.88 -11.61 -21.16
CA ALA A 449 -5.78 -10.90 -21.81
C ALA A 449 -4.41 -11.45 -21.36
N LEU A 450 -4.25 -11.74 -20.07
CA LEU A 450 -3.06 -12.37 -19.53
C LEU A 450 -2.88 -13.79 -20.09
N HIS A 451 -3.93 -14.59 -20.11
CA HIS A 451 -3.90 -15.94 -20.65
C HIS A 451 -3.57 -15.95 -22.17
N ASP A 452 -4.14 -15.03 -22.93
CA ASP A 452 -3.88 -14.92 -24.36
C ASP A 452 -2.45 -14.44 -24.66
N ALA A 453 -1.91 -13.55 -23.81
CA ALA A 453 -0.52 -13.12 -23.88
C ALA A 453 0.50 -14.20 -23.49
N THR A 454 0.06 -15.25 -22.78
CA THR A 454 0.92 -16.35 -22.33
C THR A 454 0.90 -17.58 -23.24
N LYS A 455 0.09 -17.56 -24.30
CA LYS A 455 0.10 -18.65 -25.28
C LYS A 455 1.36 -18.58 -26.14
N PRO A 456 2.11 -19.66 -26.27
CA PRO A 456 3.19 -19.70 -27.25
C PRO A 456 2.60 -19.44 -28.63
N GLU A 457 3.24 -18.58 -29.43
CA GLU A 457 2.91 -18.43 -30.85
C GLU A 457 3.01 -19.82 -31.50
N ALA A 458 1.94 -20.25 -32.13
CA ALA A 458 1.80 -21.56 -32.76
C ALA A 458 2.60 -21.66 -34.08
#